data_8b3918f82ec4060b59851d3eb8369f8b
#
_entry.id   8b3918f82ec4060b59851d3eb8369f8b
#
_cell.length_a   1.000
_cell.length_b   1.000
_cell.length_c   1.000
_cell.angle_alpha   90.00
_cell.angle_beta   90.00
_cell.angle_gamma   90.00
#
_symmetry.space_group_name_H-M   'P 1'
#
loop_
_entity.id
_entity.type
_entity.pdbx_description
1 polymer ?
#
loop_
_entity_poly.entity_id
_entity_poly.type
_entity_poly.pdbx_seq_one_letter_code
_entity_poly.pdbx_strand_id
1 'polypeptide(L)'
;MSRIGKKAIDIPKEVSVTLGSEKVTVKGKHGSLERSVLSNLNFEILDQKLIITRKDDTKKSREYHGLIRALIQNMVSGVDQKFSKTLVAEGVGYKFQVDKTTLILNVGFTHPVEFVIPSDLAVKLESPTRLVISGIDKEKVGFLAAQVRDMRPPEPYKGKGILYDGEKILRKAGKTGK
;
A
#
# COMPACT_ATOMS: atom_id res chain seq x y z
N MET A 1 -14.78 20.67 9.47
CA MET A 1 -13.96 20.86 8.25
C MET A 1 -12.81 19.85 8.27
N SER A 2 -12.46 19.20 7.12
CA SER A 2 -11.34 18.26 7.05
C SER A 2 -10.01 19.01 7.08
N ARG A 3 -9.19 18.80 8.12
CA ARG A 3 -7.81 19.35 8.19
C ARG A 3 -6.92 18.75 7.07
N ILE A 4 -7.18 17.50 6.68
CA ILE A 4 -6.42 16.79 5.63
C ILE A 4 -6.70 17.40 4.26
N GLY A 5 -7.98 17.65 3.92
CA GLY A 5 -8.36 18.17 2.60
C GLY A 5 -7.78 19.55 2.29
N LYS A 6 -7.63 20.41 3.29
CA LYS A 6 -7.08 21.78 3.13
C LYS A 6 -5.58 21.83 2.88
N LYS A 7 -4.84 20.77 3.19
CA LYS A 7 -3.39 20.76 3.04
C LYS A 7 -3.02 20.63 1.57
N ALA A 8 -2.28 21.57 1.02
CA ALA A 8 -1.73 21.49 -0.33
C ALA A 8 -0.87 20.23 -0.52
N ILE A 9 -0.79 19.75 -1.75
CA ILE A 9 0.04 18.61 -2.15
C ILE A 9 1.24 19.18 -2.90
N ASP A 10 2.44 19.00 -2.37
CA ASP A 10 3.67 19.38 -3.03
C ASP A 10 3.94 18.42 -4.20
N ILE A 11 4.21 18.97 -5.39
CA ILE A 11 4.52 18.22 -6.61
C ILE A 11 6.04 18.27 -6.82
N PRO A 12 6.75 17.13 -6.68
CA PRO A 12 8.18 17.06 -6.99
C PRO A 12 8.47 17.45 -8.44
N LYS A 13 9.65 17.98 -8.73
CA LYS A 13 10.04 18.44 -10.08
C LYS A 13 9.93 17.36 -11.17
N GLU A 14 10.08 16.09 -10.79
CA GLU A 14 10.03 14.94 -11.71
C GLU A 14 8.63 14.36 -11.89
N VAL A 15 7.63 14.94 -11.23
CA VAL A 15 6.24 14.48 -11.30
C VAL A 15 5.39 15.50 -12.04
N SER A 16 4.62 15.04 -13.02
CA SER A 16 3.63 15.83 -13.74
C SER A 16 2.23 15.39 -13.36
N VAL A 17 1.38 16.37 -13.08
CA VAL A 17 -0.05 16.15 -12.76
C VAL A 17 -0.89 16.75 -13.87
N THR A 18 -1.68 15.92 -14.54
CA THR A 18 -2.63 16.34 -15.57
C THR A 18 -4.05 16.25 -15.03
N LEU A 19 -4.76 17.36 -15.08
CA LEU A 19 -6.15 17.48 -14.62
C LEU A 19 -7.08 17.35 -15.82
N GLY A 20 -7.86 16.26 -15.84
CA GLY A 20 -8.98 16.10 -16.79
C GLY A 20 -10.31 16.43 -16.14
N SER A 21 -11.40 16.43 -16.93
CA SER A 21 -12.75 16.71 -16.43
C SER A 21 -13.26 15.71 -15.38
N GLU A 22 -12.90 14.45 -15.52
CA GLU A 22 -13.35 13.36 -14.64
C GLU A 22 -12.20 12.50 -14.08
N LYS A 23 -10.96 12.76 -14.50
CA LYS A 23 -9.80 11.97 -14.11
C LYS A 23 -8.61 12.87 -13.80
N VAL A 24 -7.84 12.47 -12.81
CA VAL A 24 -6.52 13.02 -12.51
C VAL A 24 -5.48 11.96 -12.87
N THR A 25 -4.53 12.34 -13.70
CA THR A 25 -3.40 11.48 -14.10
C THR A 25 -2.12 12.06 -13.51
N VAL A 26 -1.37 11.21 -12.81
CA VAL A 26 -0.07 11.56 -12.22
C VAL A 26 1.00 10.70 -12.88
N LYS A 27 2.00 11.34 -13.51
CA LYS A 27 3.14 10.69 -14.16
C LYS A 27 4.42 11.06 -13.45
N GLY A 28 5.29 10.10 -13.23
CA GLY A 28 6.61 10.29 -12.63
C GLY A 28 7.63 9.28 -13.17
N LYS A 29 8.79 9.23 -12.57
CA LYS A 29 9.92 8.36 -13.01
C LYS A 29 9.61 6.86 -12.96
N HIS A 30 8.68 6.43 -12.15
CA HIS A 30 8.36 5.02 -11.96
C HIS A 30 7.11 4.56 -12.71
N GLY A 31 6.39 5.46 -13.37
CA GLY A 31 5.20 5.13 -14.15
C GLY A 31 4.12 6.20 -14.04
N SER A 32 2.90 5.81 -14.37
CA SER A 32 1.73 6.70 -14.32
C SER A 32 0.59 6.01 -13.58
N LEU A 33 -0.15 6.80 -12.82
CA LEU A 33 -1.38 6.40 -12.14
C LEU A 33 -2.52 7.32 -12.55
N GLU A 34 -3.72 6.74 -12.68
CA GLU A 34 -4.95 7.46 -12.99
C GLU A 34 -5.99 7.22 -11.91
N ARG A 35 -6.76 8.25 -11.58
CA ARG A 35 -7.88 8.15 -10.63
C ARG A 35 -9.07 8.98 -11.12
N SER A 36 -10.25 8.38 -11.07
CA SER A 36 -11.50 9.09 -11.32
C SER A 36 -11.80 10.05 -10.18
N VAL A 37 -12.26 11.26 -10.51
CA VAL A 37 -12.59 12.31 -9.54
C VAL A 37 -14.02 12.76 -9.79
N LEU A 38 -14.74 13.05 -8.73
CA LEU A 38 -16.09 13.57 -8.83
C LEU A 38 -16.09 15.06 -9.18
N SER A 39 -17.09 15.48 -9.91
CA SER A 39 -17.29 16.88 -10.38
C SER A 39 -17.47 17.94 -9.28
N ASN A 40 -17.60 17.50 -8.01
CA ASN A 40 -17.84 18.38 -6.84
C ASN A 40 -16.57 19.00 -6.26
N LEU A 41 -15.42 18.76 -6.88
CA LEU A 41 -14.13 19.29 -6.44
C LEU A 41 -13.51 20.12 -7.57
N ASN A 42 -12.85 21.22 -7.18
CA ASN A 42 -12.01 22.02 -8.05
C ASN A 42 -10.54 21.73 -7.72
N PHE A 43 -9.71 21.70 -8.75
CA PHE A 43 -8.27 21.44 -8.66
C PHE A 43 -7.53 22.62 -9.26
N GLU A 44 -6.59 23.17 -8.52
CA GLU A 44 -5.75 24.28 -8.96
C GLU A 44 -4.28 23.94 -8.71
N ILE A 45 -3.42 24.20 -9.69
CA ILE A 45 -1.98 24.01 -9.54
C ILE A 45 -1.34 25.39 -9.48
N LEU A 46 -0.75 25.74 -8.34
CA LEU A 46 -0.03 26.98 -8.07
C LEU A 46 1.34 26.66 -7.50
N ASP A 47 2.41 27.19 -8.09
CA ASP A 47 3.80 27.08 -7.58
C ASP A 47 4.21 25.65 -7.20
N GLN A 48 3.96 24.69 -8.09
CA GLN A 48 4.23 23.24 -7.85
C GLN A 48 3.45 22.65 -6.67
N LYS A 49 2.32 23.25 -6.33
CA LYS A 49 1.40 22.74 -5.31
C LYS A 49 0.03 22.51 -5.91
N LEU A 50 -0.53 21.35 -5.67
CA LEU A 50 -1.90 21.05 -6.02
C LEU A 50 -2.80 21.38 -4.82
N ILE A 51 -3.74 22.29 -5.05
CA ILE A 51 -4.75 22.71 -4.08
C ILE A 51 -6.08 22.12 -4.54
N ILE A 52 -6.81 21.52 -3.62
CA ILE A 52 -8.12 20.94 -3.86
C ILE A 52 -9.14 21.74 -3.07
N THR A 53 -10.16 22.27 -3.77
CA THR A 53 -11.25 23.02 -3.15
C THR A 53 -12.59 22.33 -3.43
N ARG A 54 -13.59 22.61 -2.63
CA ARG A 54 -14.94 22.06 -2.78
C ARG A 54 -15.83 23.10 -3.43
N LYS A 55 -16.72 22.66 -4.35
CA LYS A 55 -17.79 23.50 -4.91
C LYS A 55 -18.90 23.76 -3.89
N ASP A 56 -19.26 22.70 -3.12
CA ASP A 56 -20.34 22.71 -2.13
C ASP A 56 -19.86 22.30 -0.75
N ASP A 57 -20.58 22.72 0.30
CA ASP A 57 -20.28 22.31 1.69
C ASP A 57 -21.20 21.18 2.20
N THR A 58 -21.63 20.29 1.30
CA THR A 58 -22.40 19.11 1.64
C THR A 58 -21.55 18.08 2.40
N LYS A 59 -22.21 17.18 3.16
CA LYS A 59 -21.53 16.11 3.89
C LYS A 59 -20.68 15.26 2.95
N LYS A 60 -21.21 14.85 1.79
CA LYS A 60 -20.50 14.06 0.77
C LYS A 60 -19.27 14.80 0.24
N SER A 61 -19.37 16.07 -0.10
CA SER A 61 -18.22 16.86 -0.60
C SER A 61 -17.11 17.02 0.44
N ARG A 62 -17.46 17.09 1.74
CA ARG A 62 -16.48 17.10 2.83
C ARG A 62 -15.73 15.78 2.97
N GLU A 63 -16.44 14.65 2.85
CA GLU A 63 -15.86 13.30 2.89
C GLU A 63 -14.92 13.08 1.70
N TYR A 64 -15.38 13.37 0.48
CA TYR A 64 -14.60 13.23 -0.75
C TYR A 64 -13.37 14.14 -0.79
N HIS A 65 -13.46 15.36 -0.29
CA HIS A 65 -12.35 16.30 -0.26
C HIS A 65 -11.12 15.70 0.46
N GLY A 66 -11.32 15.14 1.64
CA GLY A 66 -10.24 14.50 2.39
C GLY A 66 -9.74 13.20 1.74
N LEU A 67 -10.65 12.39 1.21
CA LEU A 67 -10.33 11.13 0.54
C LEU A 67 -9.49 11.38 -0.72
N ILE A 68 -9.98 12.21 -1.64
CA ILE A 68 -9.30 12.47 -2.91
C ILE A 68 -7.94 13.11 -2.67
N ARG A 69 -7.85 14.05 -1.74
CA ARG A 69 -6.56 14.65 -1.37
C ARG A 69 -5.55 13.59 -0.93
N ALA A 70 -5.94 12.66 -0.06
CA ALA A 70 -5.06 11.62 0.42
C ALA A 70 -4.65 10.64 -0.71
N LEU A 71 -5.60 10.28 -1.59
CA LEU A 71 -5.33 9.40 -2.73
C LEU A 71 -4.35 10.04 -3.72
N ILE A 72 -4.55 11.30 -4.11
CA ILE A 72 -3.64 12.00 -5.00
C ILE A 72 -2.25 12.15 -4.35
N GLN A 73 -2.17 12.46 -3.06
CA GLN A 73 -0.88 12.48 -2.35
C GLN A 73 -0.16 11.13 -2.42
N ASN A 74 -0.89 10.02 -2.25
CA ASN A 74 -0.31 8.69 -2.40
C ASN A 74 0.15 8.44 -3.84
N MET A 75 -0.62 8.88 -4.87
CA MET A 75 -0.21 8.75 -6.27
C MET A 75 1.09 9.52 -6.53
N VAL A 76 1.18 10.77 -6.10
CA VAL A 76 2.40 11.61 -6.26
C VAL A 76 3.59 10.94 -5.59
N SER A 77 3.44 10.50 -4.35
CA SER A 77 4.54 9.82 -3.62
C SER A 77 4.91 8.48 -4.26
N GLY A 78 3.93 7.73 -4.77
CA GLY A 78 4.16 6.41 -5.36
C GLY A 78 4.90 6.46 -6.69
N VAL A 79 4.57 7.41 -7.58
CA VAL A 79 5.29 7.56 -8.86
C VAL A 79 6.67 8.18 -8.68
N ASP A 80 6.93 8.89 -7.57
CA ASP A 80 8.22 9.45 -7.22
C ASP A 80 9.15 8.41 -6.56
N GLN A 81 8.71 7.74 -5.47
CA GLN A 81 9.58 6.95 -4.59
C GLN A 81 9.21 5.46 -4.49
N LYS A 82 8.10 5.02 -5.10
CA LYS A 82 7.46 3.71 -4.86
C LYS A 82 7.13 3.46 -3.38
N PHE A 83 6.16 2.61 -3.15
CA PHE A 83 5.86 2.09 -1.83
C PHE A 83 6.45 0.70 -1.66
N SER A 84 6.88 0.38 -0.46
CA SER A 84 7.33 -0.96 -0.11
C SER A 84 6.70 -1.43 1.20
N LYS A 85 6.46 -2.73 1.30
CA LYS A 85 6.07 -3.44 2.50
C LYS A 85 6.91 -4.67 2.65
N THR A 86 7.53 -4.83 3.81
CA THR A 86 8.34 -6.00 4.15
C THR A 86 7.53 -6.93 5.03
N LEU A 87 7.51 -8.22 4.66
CA LEU A 87 6.91 -9.30 5.43
C LEU A 87 8.00 -10.24 5.92
N VAL A 88 7.85 -10.72 7.14
CA VAL A 88 8.77 -11.65 7.79
C VAL A 88 8.01 -12.90 8.18
N ALA A 89 8.55 -14.08 7.83
CA ALA A 89 8.03 -15.36 8.26
C ALA A 89 8.79 -15.84 9.49
N GLU A 90 8.09 -16.01 10.61
CA GLU A 90 8.62 -16.57 11.84
C GLU A 90 8.07 -17.98 12.04
N GLY A 91 8.95 -18.97 12.11
CA GLY A 91 8.59 -20.37 12.33
C GLY A 91 9.63 -21.33 11.76
N VAL A 92 9.76 -22.52 12.38
CA VAL A 92 10.67 -23.56 11.90
C VAL A 92 10.18 -24.08 10.54
N GLY A 93 11.05 -24.02 9.52
CA GLY A 93 10.73 -24.47 8.17
C GLY A 93 9.88 -23.48 7.34
N TYR A 94 9.52 -22.30 7.88
CA TYR A 94 8.81 -21.28 7.11
C TYR A 94 9.76 -20.60 6.14
N LYS A 95 9.36 -20.52 4.86
CA LYS A 95 10.14 -19.87 3.82
C LYS A 95 9.25 -19.33 2.69
N PHE A 96 9.73 -18.28 2.08
CA PHE A 96 9.21 -17.70 0.86
C PHE A 96 10.07 -18.10 -0.32
N GLN A 97 9.46 -18.31 -1.47
CA GLN A 97 10.14 -18.52 -2.75
C GLN A 97 9.43 -17.68 -3.81
N VAL A 98 10.18 -17.11 -4.74
CA VAL A 98 9.62 -16.35 -5.87
C VAL A 98 10.12 -17.01 -7.14
N ASP A 99 9.19 -17.46 -7.97
CA ASP A 99 9.46 -17.97 -9.30
C ASP A 99 8.76 -17.08 -10.32
N LYS A 100 9.57 -16.24 -11.02
CA LYS A 100 9.13 -15.27 -12.05
C LYS A 100 7.90 -14.46 -11.63
N THR A 101 6.70 -15.00 -11.87
CA THR A 101 5.41 -14.34 -11.62
C THR A 101 4.64 -14.95 -10.46
N THR A 102 5.20 -15.96 -9.78
CA THR A 102 4.52 -16.69 -8.72
C THR A 102 5.30 -16.57 -7.40
N LEU A 103 4.61 -16.19 -6.34
CA LEU A 103 5.11 -16.21 -4.97
C LEU A 103 4.63 -17.50 -4.31
N ILE A 104 5.56 -18.32 -3.84
CA ILE A 104 5.30 -19.60 -3.21
C ILE A 104 5.59 -19.48 -1.70
N LEU A 105 4.60 -19.82 -0.88
CA LEU A 105 4.66 -19.75 0.57
C LEU A 105 4.71 -21.16 1.18
N ASN A 106 5.80 -21.48 1.86
CA ASN A 106 5.90 -22.67 2.68
C ASN A 106 5.77 -22.25 4.16
N VAL A 107 4.56 -22.32 4.70
CA VAL A 107 4.22 -21.76 6.02
C VAL A 107 3.52 -22.78 6.92
N GLY A 108 3.95 -24.05 6.82
CA GLY A 108 3.47 -25.14 7.67
C GLY A 108 2.13 -25.74 7.26
N PHE A 109 1.71 -25.57 6.01
CA PHE A 109 0.65 -26.35 5.38
C PHE A 109 1.23 -27.62 4.71
N THR A 110 0.35 -28.58 4.44
CA THR A 110 0.72 -29.83 3.72
C THR A 110 1.22 -29.53 2.32
N HIS A 111 0.62 -28.52 1.65
CA HIS A 111 1.00 -28.06 0.31
C HIS A 111 1.48 -26.60 0.38
N PRO A 112 2.42 -26.20 -0.47
CA PRO A 112 2.78 -24.80 -0.62
C PRO A 112 1.58 -24.00 -1.13
N VAL A 113 1.46 -22.75 -0.69
CA VAL A 113 0.43 -21.82 -1.17
C VAL A 113 1.06 -20.91 -2.22
N GLU A 114 0.40 -20.79 -3.37
CA GLU A 114 0.89 -20.03 -4.51
C GLU A 114 0.05 -18.77 -4.73
N PHE A 115 0.72 -17.65 -4.96
CA PHE A 115 0.11 -16.38 -5.33
C PHE A 115 0.68 -15.89 -6.66
N VAL A 116 -0.20 -15.50 -7.57
CA VAL A 116 0.21 -14.81 -8.80
C VAL A 116 0.55 -13.36 -8.43
N ILE A 117 1.76 -12.93 -8.80
CA ILE A 117 2.21 -11.56 -8.59
C ILE A 117 1.64 -10.69 -9.71
N PRO A 118 0.84 -9.65 -9.40
CA PRO A 118 0.38 -8.70 -10.41
C PRO A 118 1.56 -8.00 -11.11
N SER A 119 1.43 -7.76 -12.42
CA SER A 119 2.49 -7.13 -13.23
C SER A 119 2.94 -5.75 -12.75
N ASP A 120 2.06 -5.04 -12.02
CA ASP A 120 2.32 -3.71 -11.48
C ASP A 120 3.15 -3.72 -10.19
N LEU A 121 3.39 -4.90 -9.61
CA LEU A 121 4.10 -5.09 -8.36
C LEU A 121 5.43 -5.82 -8.59
N ALA A 122 6.43 -5.45 -7.83
CA ALA A 122 7.70 -6.16 -7.77
C ALA A 122 7.84 -6.81 -6.39
N VAL A 123 8.14 -8.10 -6.40
CA VAL A 123 8.34 -8.91 -5.20
C VAL A 123 9.79 -9.37 -5.19
N LYS A 124 10.52 -9.05 -4.11
CA LYS A 124 11.92 -9.44 -3.93
C LYS A 124 12.11 -10.19 -2.61
N LEU A 125 12.93 -11.23 -2.64
CA LEU A 125 13.41 -11.91 -1.44
C LEU A 125 14.71 -11.24 -0.97
N GLU A 126 14.74 -10.73 0.26
CA GLU A 126 15.98 -10.31 0.93
C GLU A 126 16.63 -11.52 1.62
N SER A 127 15.81 -12.41 2.14
CA SER A 127 16.20 -13.71 2.71
C SER A 127 15.07 -14.72 2.49
N PRO A 128 15.31 -16.02 2.70
CA PRO A 128 14.23 -17.01 2.59
C PRO A 128 13.03 -16.74 3.51
N THR A 129 13.22 -15.98 4.58
CA THR A 129 12.16 -15.62 5.54
C THR A 129 11.73 -14.16 5.45
N ARG A 130 12.32 -13.35 4.53
CA ARG A 130 12.05 -11.93 4.43
C ARG A 130 11.70 -11.54 3.00
N LEU A 131 10.48 -11.07 2.80
CA LEU A 131 9.87 -10.73 1.53
C LEU A 131 9.59 -9.23 1.46
N VAL A 132 10.03 -8.57 0.40
CA VAL A 132 9.73 -7.16 0.12
C VAL A 132 8.81 -7.05 -1.08
N ILE A 133 7.64 -6.46 -0.88
CA ILE A 133 6.66 -6.15 -1.92
C ILE A 133 6.75 -4.67 -2.21
N SER A 134 6.98 -4.28 -3.46
CA SER A 134 7.10 -2.88 -3.86
C SER A 134 6.28 -2.57 -5.11
N GLY A 135 5.80 -1.32 -5.22
CA GLY A 135 5.00 -0.86 -6.35
C GLY A 135 4.69 0.63 -6.27
N ILE A 136 4.14 1.16 -7.35
CA ILE A 136 3.73 2.57 -7.43
C ILE A 136 2.38 2.83 -6.73
N ASP A 137 1.51 1.83 -6.70
CA ASP A 137 0.19 1.93 -6.09
C ASP A 137 0.20 1.38 -4.66
N LYS A 138 0.03 2.27 -3.68
CA LYS A 138 -0.02 1.92 -2.25
C LYS A 138 -1.14 0.92 -1.92
N GLU A 139 -2.30 1.04 -2.61
CA GLU A 139 -3.44 0.16 -2.37
C GLU A 139 -3.11 -1.26 -2.79
N LYS A 140 -2.54 -1.45 -4.00
CA LYS A 140 -2.14 -2.77 -4.51
C LYS A 140 -1.03 -3.42 -3.69
N VAL A 141 0.00 -2.64 -3.30
CA VAL A 141 1.08 -3.12 -2.41
C VAL A 141 0.50 -3.58 -1.06
N GLY A 142 -0.38 -2.77 -0.47
CA GLY A 142 -1.02 -3.11 0.81
C GLY A 142 -1.93 -4.33 0.72
N PHE A 143 -2.69 -4.44 -0.36
CA PHE A 143 -3.61 -5.55 -0.58
C PHE A 143 -2.88 -6.90 -0.71
N LEU A 144 -1.84 -6.97 -1.58
CA LEU A 144 -1.05 -8.19 -1.72
C LEU A 144 -0.34 -8.55 -0.41
N ALA A 145 0.22 -7.57 0.30
CA ALA A 145 0.87 -7.81 1.58
C ALA A 145 -0.10 -8.35 2.64
N ALA A 146 -1.34 -7.83 2.67
CA ALA A 146 -2.38 -8.31 3.57
C ALA A 146 -2.81 -9.74 3.23
N GLN A 147 -3.04 -10.05 1.95
CA GLN A 147 -3.38 -11.40 1.51
C GLN A 147 -2.31 -12.42 1.90
N VAL A 148 -1.04 -12.11 1.69
CA VAL A 148 0.08 -12.99 2.07
C VAL A 148 0.12 -13.19 3.59
N ARG A 149 -0.07 -12.13 4.38
CA ARG A 149 -0.08 -12.21 5.85
C ARG A 149 -1.27 -13.03 6.37
N ASP A 150 -2.43 -12.89 5.76
CA ASP A 150 -3.67 -13.58 6.20
C ASP A 150 -3.63 -15.10 5.96
N MET A 151 -2.74 -15.59 5.09
CA MET A 151 -2.55 -17.03 4.92
C MET A 151 -2.09 -17.71 6.21
N ARG A 152 -1.21 -17.08 6.95
CA ARG A 152 -0.74 -17.60 8.25
C ARG A 152 -0.48 -16.44 9.21
N PRO A 153 -1.52 -15.87 9.81
CA PRO A 153 -1.35 -14.76 10.74
C PRO A 153 -0.55 -15.20 11.96
N PRO A 154 0.17 -14.28 12.59
CA PRO A 154 0.99 -14.61 13.75
C PRO A 154 0.16 -15.11 14.92
N GLU A 155 0.57 -16.22 15.53
CA GLU A 155 -0.10 -16.77 16.69
C GLU A 155 0.27 -15.99 17.97
N PRO A 156 -0.65 -15.90 18.96
CA PRO A 156 -0.42 -15.09 20.14
C PRO A 156 0.49 -15.71 21.20
N TYR A 157 0.92 -16.97 21.07
CA TYR A 157 1.73 -17.67 22.08
C TYR A 157 3.23 -17.64 21.74
N LYS A 158 3.63 -18.27 20.66
CA LYS A 158 5.03 -18.33 20.21
C LYS A 158 5.37 -17.28 19.15
N GLY A 159 4.36 -16.63 18.58
CA GLY A 159 4.52 -15.60 17.54
C GLY A 159 4.85 -16.18 16.16
N LYS A 160 4.62 -17.48 15.94
CA LYS A 160 4.83 -18.09 14.62
C LYS A 160 3.78 -17.59 13.61
N GLY A 161 4.20 -17.28 12.42
CA GLY A 161 3.32 -16.78 11.36
C GLY A 161 4.04 -15.81 10.44
N ILE A 162 3.27 -15.11 9.61
CA ILE A 162 3.75 -14.05 8.74
C ILE A 162 3.39 -12.71 9.36
N LEU A 163 4.38 -11.84 9.52
CA LEU A 163 4.26 -10.53 10.15
C LEU A 163 4.72 -9.42 9.19
N TYR A 164 4.24 -8.22 9.43
CA TYR A 164 4.92 -7.03 8.89
C TYR A 164 6.23 -6.80 9.66
N ASP A 165 7.23 -6.29 8.96
CA ASP A 165 8.49 -5.90 9.60
C ASP A 165 8.24 -4.83 10.68
N GLY A 166 8.70 -5.10 11.91
CA GLY A 166 8.45 -4.25 13.08
C GLY A 166 7.06 -4.38 13.72
N GLU A 167 6.22 -5.32 13.28
CA GLU A 167 4.92 -5.58 13.90
C GLU A 167 5.09 -6.18 15.31
N LYS A 168 4.52 -5.53 16.31
CA LYS A 168 4.50 -6.00 17.69
C LYS A 168 3.27 -6.87 17.94
N ILE A 169 3.48 -8.15 18.22
CA ILE A 169 2.40 -9.07 18.55
C ILE A 169 2.17 -9.04 20.07
N LEU A 170 0.91 -8.94 20.48
CA LEU A 170 0.51 -9.14 21.86
C LEU A 170 0.58 -10.62 22.19
N ARG A 171 1.65 -11.04 22.85
CA ARG A 171 1.85 -12.44 23.28
C ARG A 171 1.08 -12.72 24.56
N LYS A 172 0.34 -13.83 24.56
CA LYS A 172 -0.34 -14.35 25.74
C LYS A 172 0.56 -15.37 26.44
N ALA A 173 0.51 -15.40 27.78
CA ALA A 173 1.13 -16.48 28.52
C ALA A 173 0.40 -17.79 28.24
N GLY A 174 1.15 -18.84 27.87
CA GLY A 174 0.62 -20.19 27.77
C GLY A 174 0.23 -20.74 29.16
N LYS A 175 -0.53 -21.83 29.20
CA LYS A 175 -0.71 -22.58 30.45
C LYS A 175 0.64 -23.01 30.95
N THR A 176 1.05 -22.51 32.09
CA THR A 176 2.21 -23.04 32.83
C THR A 176 1.80 -24.45 33.29
N GLY A 177 2.29 -25.48 32.62
CA GLY A 177 2.23 -26.81 33.16
C GLY A 177 3.03 -26.83 34.49
N LYS A 178 2.37 -27.23 35.55
CA LYS A 178 3.06 -27.68 36.76
C LYS A 178 3.82 -28.95 36.43
#